data_aace1fa5383d7d61c616ccf17116cebc
#
_entry.id   aace1fa5383d7d61c616ccf17116cebc
#
_cell.length_a   1.000
_cell.length_b   1.000
_cell.length_c   1.000
_cell.angle_alpha   90.00
_cell.angle_beta   90.00
_cell.angle_gamma   90.00
#
_symmetry.space_group_name_H-M   'P 1'
#
loop_
_entity.id
_entity.type
_entity.pdbx_description
1 polymer ?
#
loop_
_entity_poly.entity_id
_entity_poly.type
_entity_poly.pdbx_seq_one_letter_code
_entity_poly.pdbx_strand_id
1 'polypeptide(L)'
;EEFSPVTNLERNGNSYTVTTPRGSVNAKRILIAAGGWSQHIAGMLGSKVPIRGAPLQMIVTAPAAELVPCLVAHADRHLTMKQNASGSIIIGGAWPAITGAKGKSEILPDSLEGNLWVASHTVPKIANLHVIRTWAAMNIDIDGAPLLSSLPGFDRVTIAATANGYTLGPLMGREAAELALSGRSRQDFKAFSMARFRQ
;
A
#
# COMPACT_ATOMS: atom_id res chain seq x y z
N GLU A 1 -5.43 5.35 -17.58
CA GLU A 1 -6.57 6.27 -17.58
C GLU A 1 -6.91 6.66 -16.15
N GLU A 2 -6.77 7.92 -15.81
CA GLU A 2 -7.03 8.42 -14.47
C GLU A 2 -8.53 8.53 -14.20
N PHE A 3 -8.91 8.47 -12.92
CA PHE A 3 -10.31 8.55 -12.47
C PHE A 3 -11.25 7.52 -13.13
N SER A 4 -10.70 6.37 -13.45
CA SER A 4 -11.39 5.25 -14.11
C SER A 4 -11.28 3.99 -13.25
N PRO A 5 -12.01 3.91 -12.12
CA PRO A 5 -11.99 2.72 -11.28
C PRO A 5 -12.49 1.50 -12.08
N VAL A 6 -11.81 0.38 -11.90
CA VAL A 6 -12.28 -0.89 -12.45
C VAL A 6 -13.52 -1.32 -11.68
N THR A 7 -14.63 -1.46 -12.40
CA THR A 7 -15.93 -1.86 -11.84
C THR A 7 -16.26 -3.33 -12.12
N ASN A 8 -15.64 -3.91 -13.15
CA ASN A 8 -15.75 -5.33 -13.46
C ASN A 8 -14.49 -5.84 -14.18
N LEU A 9 -14.16 -7.11 -13.96
CA LEU A 9 -13.09 -7.82 -14.64
C LEU A 9 -13.58 -9.25 -14.93
N GLU A 10 -13.69 -9.58 -16.21
CA GLU A 10 -14.20 -10.86 -16.67
C GLU A 10 -13.22 -11.55 -17.60
N ARG A 11 -13.18 -12.89 -17.53
CA ARG A 11 -12.45 -13.72 -18.48
C ARG A 11 -13.33 -14.08 -19.67
N ASN A 12 -12.85 -13.77 -20.89
CA ASN A 12 -13.50 -14.13 -22.14
C ASN A 12 -12.59 -15.04 -22.97
N GLY A 13 -12.68 -16.33 -22.76
CA GLY A 13 -11.81 -17.30 -23.41
C GLY A 13 -10.33 -17.06 -23.08
N ASN A 14 -9.58 -16.60 -24.09
CA ASN A 14 -8.13 -16.29 -23.99
C ASN A 14 -7.82 -14.82 -23.70
N SER A 15 -8.83 -14.00 -23.43
CA SER A 15 -8.72 -12.58 -23.11
C SER A 15 -9.52 -12.21 -21.87
N TYR A 16 -9.41 -10.98 -21.46
CA TYR A 16 -10.11 -10.38 -20.33
C TYR A 16 -10.76 -9.08 -20.77
N THR A 17 -11.96 -8.83 -20.26
CA THR A 17 -12.63 -7.53 -20.38
C THR A 17 -12.53 -6.80 -19.05
N VAL A 18 -11.95 -5.61 -19.08
CA VAL A 18 -11.86 -4.69 -17.94
C VAL A 18 -12.88 -3.59 -18.17
N THR A 19 -13.84 -3.44 -17.27
CA THR A 19 -14.91 -2.44 -17.36
C THR A 19 -14.65 -1.31 -16.37
N THR A 20 -14.85 -0.09 -16.83
CA THR A 20 -14.79 1.14 -16.04
C THR A 20 -16.02 2.01 -16.36
N PRO A 21 -16.33 3.06 -15.59
CA PRO A 21 -17.39 4.01 -15.95
C PRO A 21 -17.19 4.72 -17.29
N ARG A 22 -15.96 4.69 -17.84
CA ARG A 22 -15.61 5.33 -19.12
C ARG A 22 -15.61 4.38 -20.32
N GLY A 23 -15.91 3.10 -20.10
CA GLY A 23 -15.92 2.09 -21.15
C GLY A 23 -15.17 0.83 -20.75
N SER A 24 -15.01 -0.06 -21.72
CA SER A 24 -14.36 -1.35 -21.51
C SER A 24 -13.14 -1.52 -22.41
N VAL A 25 -12.13 -2.23 -21.88
CA VAL A 25 -10.89 -2.58 -22.57
C VAL A 25 -10.74 -4.09 -22.61
N ASN A 26 -10.44 -4.64 -23.79
CA ASN A 26 -10.08 -6.04 -23.93
C ASN A 26 -8.56 -6.22 -23.89
N ALA A 27 -8.09 -7.09 -23.03
CA ALA A 27 -6.66 -7.37 -22.84
C ALA A 27 -6.36 -8.86 -22.86
N LYS A 28 -5.21 -9.25 -23.40
CA LYS A 28 -4.75 -10.65 -23.37
C LYS A 28 -4.13 -11.03 -22.03
N ARG A 29 -3.63 -10.05 -21.27
CA ARG A 29 -2.93 -10.23 -20.00
C ARG A 29 -3.32 -9.10 -19.06
N ILE A 30 -3.39 -9.40 -17.77
CA ILE A 30 -3.72 -8.44 -16.72
C ILE A 30 -2.58 -8.40 -15.71
N LEU A 31 -2.21 -7.20 -15.28
CA LEU A 31 -1.38 -6.96 -14.11
C LEU A 31 -2.21 -6.24 -13.05
N ILE A 32 -2.48 -6.90 -11.94
CA ILE A 32 -3.16 -6.31 -10.78
C ILE A 32 -2.08 -5.72 -9.86
N ALA A 33 -2.01 -4.39 -9.83
CA ALA A 33 -1.10 -3.62 -8.97
C ALA A 33 -1.89 -2.56 -8.18
N ALA A 34 -3.05 -2.97 -7.64
CA ALA A 34 -4.03 -2.09 -7.02
C ALA A 34 -3.83 -1.91 -5.51
N GLY A 35 -2.65 -2.25 -4.98
CA GLY A 35 -2.33 -2.07 -3.56
C GLY A 35 -3.30 -2.81 -2.65
N GLY A 36 -3.85 -2.13 -1.65
CA GLY A 36 -4.84 -2.69 -0.71
C GLY A 36 -6.16 -3.11 -1.35
N TRP A 37 -6.45 -2.65 -2.58
CA TRP A 37 -7.64 -3.04 -3.34
C TRP A 37 -7.42 -4.24 -4.25
N SER A 38 -6.22 -4.82 -4.29
CA SER A 38 -5.90 -5.95 -5.18
C SER A 38 -6.76 -7.18 -4.92
N GLN A 39 -7.14 -7.44 -3.64
CA GLN A 39 -8.10 -8.50 -3.30
C GLN A 39 -9.47 -8.26 -3.94
N HIS A 40 -9.94 -7.01 -3.96
CA HIS A 40 -11.22 -6.65 -4.56
C HIS A 40 -11.21 -6.92 -6.08
N ILE A 41 -10.15 -6.50 -6.77
CA ILE A 41 -10.01 -6.73 -8.22
C ILE A 41 -9.86 -8.23 -8.54
N ALA A 42 -9.04 -8.97 -7.78
CA ALA A 42 -8.91 -10.42 -7.96
C ALA A 42 -10.22 -11.16 -7.67
N GLY A 43 -11.01 -10.65 -6.73
CA GLY A 43 -12.34 -11.16 -6.38
C GLY A 43 -13.35 -11.09 -7.53
N MET A 44 -13.22 -10.15 -8.46
CA MET A 44 -14.04 -10.07 -9.67
C MET A 44 -13.86 -11.30 -10.59
N LEU A 45 -12.69 -11.94 -10.52
CA LEU A 45 -12.40 -13.22 -11.18
C LEU A 45 -12.71 -14.45 -10.31
N GLY A 46 -13.34 -14.27 -9.14
CA GLY A 46 -13.59 -15.34 -8.18
C GLY A 46 -12.33 -15.81 -7.42
N SER A 47 -11.22 -15.10 -7.51
CA SER A 47 -9.96 -15.47 -6.85
C SER A 47 -9.80 -14.80 -5.50
N LYS A 48 -9.31 -15.56 -4.51
CA LYS A 48 -8.95 -15.03 -3.19
C LYS A 48 -7.46 -14.83 -3.10
N VAL A 49 -7.05 -13.63 -2.71
CA VAL A 49 -5.64 -13.29 -2.44
C VAL A 49 -5.51 -12.74 -1.02
N PRO A 50 -4.46 -13.07 -0.28
CA PRO A 50 -4.32 -12.72 1.14
C PRO A 50 -3.79 -11.30 1.31
N ILE A 51 -4.36 -10.35 0.60
CA ILE A 51 -4.03 -8.93 0.72
C ILE A 51 -5.15 -8.26 1.51
N ARG A 52 -4.79 -7.67 2.64
CA ARG A 52 -5.68 -6.87 3.47
C ARG A 52 -5.29 -5.41 3.36
N GLY A 53 -6.27 -4.54 3.35
CA GLY A 53 -6.07 -3.11 3.50
C GLY A 53 -6.43 -2.70 4.92
N ALA A 54 -5.55 -1.93 5.54
CA ALA A 54 -5.84 -1.27 6.81
C ALA A 54 -5.49 0.20 6.68
N PRO A 55 -6.42 1.14 6.94
CA PRO A 55 -6.10 2.54 6.87
C PRO A 55 -5.17 2.92 8.03
N LEU A 56 -4.11 3.62 7.71
CA LEU A 56 -3.15 4.19 8.65
C LEU A 56 -3.10 5.70 8.49
N GLN A 57 -2.78 6.41 9.57
CA GLN A 57 -2.69 7.85 9.56
C GLN A 57 -1.26 8.37 9.72
N MET A 58 -1.06 9.59 9.25
CA MET A 58 0.20 10.31 9.27
C MET A 58 -0.05 11.76 9.67
N ILE A 59 0.98 12.40 10.21
CA ILE A 59 0.98 13.76 10.73
C ILE A 59 2.15 14.53 10.15
N VAL A 60 1.96 15.81 9.86
CA VAL A 60 3.04 16.75 9.47
C VAL A 60 2.97 17.99 10.35
N THR A 61 4.13 18.39 10.84
CA THR A 61 4.29 19.64 11.61
C THR A 61 4.62 20.82 10.70
N ALA A 62 4.43 22.03 11.22
CA ALA A 62 5.05 23.22 10.67
C ALA A 62 6.59 23.04 10.60
N PRO A 63 7.25 23.75 9.66
CA PRO A 63 8.71 23.74 9.58
C PRO A 63 9.37 24.22 10.87
N ALA A 64 10.48 23.59 11.25
CA ALA A 64 11.31 23.95 12.39
C ALA A 64 12.81 23.86 12.01
N ALA A 65 13.66 24.41 12.87
CA ALA A 65 15.09 24.10 12.82
C ALA A 65 15.31 22.59 12.92
N GLU A 66 16.52 22.12 12.61
CA GLU A 66 16.83 20.70 12.67
C GLU A 66 16.71 20.16 14.10
N LEU A 67 15.69 19.31 14.32
CA LEU A 67 15.40 18.65 15.59
C LEU A 67 15.50 17.12 15.47
N VAL A 68 15.36 16.59 14.26
CA VAL A 68 15.31 15.15 13.96
C VAL A 68 16.26 14.85 12.78
N PRO A 69 17.59 14.76 13.04
CA PRO A 69 18.61 14.66 11.97
C PRO A 69 18.64 13.29 11.28
N CYS A 70 17.96 12.29 11.83
CA CYS A 70 17.88 10.94 11.26
C CYS A 70 16.46 10.39 11.40
N LEU A 71 16.19 9.24 10.76
CA LEU A 71 14.95 8.52 11.01
C LEU A 71 14.92 8.00 12.45
N VAL A 72 13.90 8.38 13.19
CA VAL A 72 13.64 7.90 14.56
C VAL A 72 12.48 6.92 14.52
N ALA A 73 12.67 5.75 15.13
CA ALA A 73 11.62 4.77 15.36
C ALA A 73 11.68 4.31 16.83
N HIS A 74 10.52 4.05 17.43
CA HIS A 74 10.47 3.52 18.78
C HIS A 74 10.36 1.99 18.74
N ALA A 75 11.15 1.28 19.57
CA ALA A 75 11.20 -0.18 19.57
C ALA A 75 9.90 -0.84 20.05
N ASP A 76 9.27 -0.28 21.10
CA ASP A 76 8.11 -0.89 21.76
C ASP A 76 6.79 -0.17 21.46
N ARG A 77 6.83 0.97 20.81
CA ARG A 77 5.64 1.78 20.52
C ARG A 77 5.59 2.15 19.06
N HIS A 78 4.40 2.29 18.52
CA HIS A 78 4.18 2.69 17.14
C HIS A 78 4.64 4.13 16.90
N LEU A 79 5.87 4.30 16.45
CA LEU A 79 6.44 5.59 16.05
C LEU A 79 7.45 5.41 14.92
N THR A 80 7.28 6.19 13.88
CA THR A 80 8.33 6.56 12.94
C THR A 80 8.29 8.06 12.74
N MET A 81 9.44 8.70 12.72
CA MET A 81 9.55 10.14 12.62
C MET A 81 10.78 10.54 11.81
N LYS A 82 10.61 11.47 10.90
CA LYS A 82 11.71 12.05 10.13
C LYS A 82 11.43 13.52 9.82
N GLN A 83 12.47 14.32 9.80
CA GLN A 83 12.42 15.70 9.34
C GLN A 83 12.87 15.76 7.88
N ASN A 84 12.13 16.46 7.05
CA ASN A 84 12.48 16.64 5.64
C ASN A 84 13.29 17.94 5.42
N ALA A 85 13.78 18.12 4.20
CA ALA A 85 14.61 19.29 3.85
C ALA A 85 13.86 20.63 4.00
N SER A 86 12.54 20.66 4.00
CA SER A 86 11.74 21.87 4.26
C SER A 86 11.60 22.21 5.74
N GLY A 87 12.16 21.40 6.64
CA GLY A 87 12.07 21.54 8.08
C GLY A 87 10.82 20.90 8.72
N SER A 88 9.83 20.47 7.96
CA SER A 88 8.63 19.80 8.50
C SER A 88 8.96 18.39 8.96
N ILE A 89 8.37 17.97 10.09
CA ILE A 89 8.53 16.64 10.64
C ILE A 89 7.31 15.80 10.26
N ILE A 90 7.57 14.64 9.64
CA ILE A 90 6.56 13.64 9.33
C ILE A 90 6.55 12.62 10.45
N ILE A 91 5.40 12.41 11.08
CA ILE A 91 5.20 11.51 12.21
C ILE A 91 4.18 10.44 11.81
N GLY A 92 4.48 9.18 12.09
CA GLY A 92 3.64 8.03 11.83
C GLY A 92 4.04 6.86 12.73
N GLY A 93 3.98 5.61 12.19
CA GLY A 93 4.36 4.42 12.94
C GLY A 93 3.21 3.41 13.03
N ALA A 94 2.44 3.27 11.96
CA ALA A 94 1.33 2.33 11.87
C ALA A 94 0.15 2.61 12.83
N TRP A 95 -0.09 3.87 13.17
CA TRP A 95 -1.27 4.26 13.92
C TRP A 95 -2.54 4.07 13.08
N PRO A 96 -3.56 3.38 13.60
CA PRO A 96 -4.76 3.08 12.83
C PRO A 96 -5.56 4.32 12.50
N ALA A 97 -6.23 4.27 11.38
CA ALA A 97 -7.30 5.17 10.95
C ALA A 97 -8.57 4.35 10.72
N ILE A 98 -9.67 4.97 10.37
CA ILE A 98 -10.93 4.27 10.09
C ILE A 98 -11.25 4.33 8.60
N THR A 99 -12.06 3.37 8.15
CA THR A 99 -12.72 3.45 6.85
C THR A 99 -14.07 4.11 7.06
N GLY A 100 -14.17 5.36 6.64
CA GLY A 100 -15.38 6.14 6.75
C GLY A 100 -16.40 5.86 5.64
N ALA A 101 -17.38 6.73 5.54
CA ALA A 101 -18.40 6.66 4.51
C ALA A 101 -17.77 6.66 3.10
N LYS A 102 -18.33 5.88 2.18
CA LYS A 102 -17.86 5.74 0.80
C LYS A 102 -16.44 5.14 0.66
N GLY A 103 -15.96 4.39 1.67
CA GLY A 103 -14.68 3.70 1.62
C GLY A 103 -13.44 4.61 1.69
N LYS A 104 -13.60 5.87 2.09
CA LYS A 104 -12.48 6.79 2.31
C LYS A 104 -11.81 6.53 3.66
N SER A 105 -10.49 6.63 3.70
CA SER A 105 -9.74 6.59 4.97
C SER A 105 -9.92 7.92 5.70
N GLU A 106 -10.28 7.86 6.98
CA GLU A 106 -10.51 9.01 7.84
C GLU A 106 -9.66 8.93 9.11
N ILE A 107 -9.27 10.07 9.64
CA ILE A 107 -8.47 10.19 10.85
C ILE A 107 -9.26 9.70 12.06
N LEU A 108 -8.60 8.93 12.93
CA LEU A 108 -9.10 8.56 14.25
C LEU A 108 -8.45 9.47 15.29
N PRO A 109 -9.22 10.33 16.00
CA PRO A 109 -8.68 11.30 16.96
C PRO A 109 -7.78 10.69 18.03
N ASP A 110 -8.20 9.58 18.65
CA ASP A 110 -7.42 8.90 19.71
C ASP A 110 -6.05 8.41 19.18
N SER A 111 -6.00 7.95 17.93
CA SER A 111 -4.74 7.56 17.29
C SER A 111 -3.86 8.78 17.00
N LEU A 112 -4.47 9.92 16.64
CA LEU A 112 -3.74 11.17 16.43
C LEU A 112 -3.09 11.64 17.74
N GLU A 113 -3.87 11.71 18.82
CA GLU A 113 -3.40 12.09 20.14
C GLU A 113 -2.30 11.15 20.65
N GLY A 114 -2.53 9.83 20.59
CA GLY A 114 -1.57 8.83 21.01
C GLY A 114 -0.26 8.90 20.24
N ASN A 115 -0.30 9.09 18.91
CA ASN A 115 0.89 9.21 18.09
C ASN A 115 1.70 10.48 18.44
N LEU A 116 1.03 11.61 18.63
CA LEU A 116 1.67 12.86 19.05
C LEU A 116 2.25 12.74 20.46
N TRP A 117 1.55 12.07 21.39
CA TRP A 117 2.06 11.80 22.73
C TRP A 117 3.37 10.98 22.69
N VAL A 118 3.40 9.88 21.95
CA VAL A 118 4.62 9.06 21.81
C VAL A 118 5.74 9.88 21.15
N ALA A 119 5.44 10.63 20.11
CA ALA A 119 6.42 11.45 19.39
C ALA A 119 7.06 12.51 20.30
N SER A 120 6.25 13.26 21.05
CA SER A 120 6.72 14.33 21.96
C SER A 120 7.48 13.79 23.17
N HIS A 121 7.19 12.59 23.65
CA HIS A 121 7.96 11.95 24.71
C HIS A 121 9.28 11.35 24.20
N THR A 122 9.31 10.91 22.95
CA THR A 122 10.55 10.41 22.32
C THR A 122 11.51 11.53 21.97
N VAL A 123 10.99 12.65 21.45
CA VAL A 123 11.78 13.86 21.13
C VAL A 123 11.09 15.09 21.72
N PRO A 124 11.34 15.44 23.00
CA PRO A 124 10.59 16.50 23.69
C PRO A 124 10.64 17.87 22.99
N LYS A 125 11.67 18.15 22.23
CA LYS A 125 11.81 19.42 21.48
C LYS A 125 10.71 19.68 20.46
N ILE A 126 9.98 18.65 20.04
CA ILE A 126 8.89 18.82 19.06
C ILE A 126 7.54 19.14 19.69
N ALA A 127 7.41 19.07 21.02
CA ALA A 127 6.13 19.20 21.71
C ALA A 127 5.39 20.54 21.45
N ASN A 128 6.13 21.59 21.14
CA ASN A 128 5.56 22.92 20.85
C ASN A 128 5.34 23.19 19.35
N LEU A 129 5.57 22.22 18.49
CA LEU A 129 5.34 22.40 17.06
C LEU A 129 3.85 22.27 16.72
N HIS A 130 3.39 23.11 15.81
CA HIS A 130 2.03 23.05 15.31
C HIS A 130 1.88 21.91 14.28
N VAL A 131 0.84 21.13 14.41
CA VAL A 131 0.41 20.20 13.35
C VAL A 131 -0.28 21.02 12.26
N ILE A 132 0.21 20.91 11.02
CA ILE A 132 -0.35 21.64 9.88
C ILE A 132 -1.15 20.73 8.96
N ARG A 133 -0.95 19.41 9.03
CA ARG A 133 -1.67 18.46 8.20
C ARG A 133 -1.70 17.08 8.84
N THR A 134 -2.84 16.42 8.67
CA THR A 134 -3.01 14.99 8.90
C THR A 134 -3.66 14.35 7.68
N TRP A 135 -3.36 13.09 7.43
CA TRP A 135 -4.07 12.30 6.43
C TRP A 135 -4.10 10.83 6.83
N ALA A 136 -5.05 10.12 6.25
CA ALA A 136 -5.13 8.68 6.35
C ALA A 136 -5.08 8.06 4.95
N ALA A 137 -4.41 6.92 4.82
CA ALA A 137 -4.30 6.19 3.57
C ALA A 137 -4.35 4.69 3.81
N MET A 138 -4.83 3.95 2.80
CA MET A 138 -4.88 2.50 2.84
C MET A 138 -3.46 1.93 2.80
N ASN A 139 -3.08 1.22 3.83
CA ASN A 139 -1.85 0.42 3.85
C ASN A 139 -2.14 -1.00 3.33
N ILE A 140 -1.09 -1.71 2.98
CA ILE A 140 -1.15 -3.10 2.53
C ILE A 140 -0.64 -3.99 3.66
N ASP A 141 -1.45 -4.96 4.06
CA ASP A 141 -1.06 -6.05 4.95
C ASP A 141 -1.19 -7.38 4.19
N ILE A 142 -0.11 -8.16 4.22
CA ILE A 142 -0.05 -9.51 3.64
C ILE A 142 0.44 -10.46 4.74
N ASP A 143 1.74 -10.62 4.86
CA ASP A 143 2.45 -11.43 5.86
C ASP A 143 3.84 -10.83 6.16
N GLY A 144 3.98 -9.51 5.94
CA GLY A 144 5.25 -8.78 6.06
C GLY A 144 6.15 -8.89 4.82
N ALA A 145 5.84 -9.76 3.86
CA ALA A 145 6.62 -9.96 2.64
C ALA A 145 5.87 -9.48 1.39
N PRO A 146 6.58 -9.12 0.31
CA PRO A 146 5.96 -8.80 -0.98
C PRO A 146 5.18 -9.98 -1.55
N LEU A 147 4.22 -9.70 -2.41
CA LEU A 147 3.54 -10.68 -3.23
C LEU A 147 3.79 -10.40 -4.70
N LEU A 148 4.35 -11.37 -5.41
CA LEU A 148 4.50 -11.36 -6.87
C LEU A 148 4.21 -12.77 -7.39
N SER A 149 3.15 -12.91 -8.16
CA SER A 149 2.69 -14.24 -8.61
C SER A 149 1.76 -14.13 -9.82
N SER A 150 1.67 -15.20 -10.59
CA SER A 150 0.47 -15.44 -11.39
C SER A 150 -0.71 -15.75 -10.46
N LEU A 151 -1.89 -15.27 -10.82
CA LEU A 151 -3.11 -15.54 -10.05
C LEU A 151 -3.52 -17.00 -10.22
N PRO A 152 -3.73 -17.76 -9.14
CA PRO A 152 -4.11 -19.17 -9.24
C PRO A 152 -5.36 -19.38 -10.12
N GLY A 153 -5.27 -20.29 -11.09
CA GLY A 153 -6.33 -20.54 -12.08
C GLY A 153 -6.32 -19.57 -13.28
N PHE A 154 -5.42 -18.59 -13.31
CA PHE A 154 -5.36 -17.55 -14.34
C PHE A 154 -3.90 -17.29 -14.75
N ASP A 155 -3.38 -18.07 -15.68
CA ASP A 155 -1.99 -18.02 -16.15
C ASP A 155 -1.57 -16.69 -16.79
N ARG A 156 -2.54 -15.87 -17.19
CA ARG A 156 -2.34 -14.55 -17.81
C ARG A 156 -2.74 -13.37 -16.91
N VAL A 157 -2.98 -13.63 -15.64
CA VAL A 157 -3.22 -12.58 -14.64
C VAL A 157 -2.08 -12.63 -13.63
N THR A 158 -1.32 -11.54 -13.58
CA THR A 158 -0.24 -11.33 -12.60
C THR A 158 -0.74 -10.41 -11.50
N ILE A 159 -0.33 -10.68 -10.26
CA ILE A 159 -0.57 -9.82 -9.12
C ILE A 159 0.75 -9.40 -8.49
N ALA A 160 0.86 -8.12 -8.16
CA ALA A 160 2.01 -7.54 -7.47
C ALA A 160 1.56 -6.59 -6.36
N ALA A 161 2.03 -6.82 -5.14
CA ALA A 161 1.74 -5.96 -4.00
C ALA A 161 2.87 -5.99 -2.96
N THR A 162 3.12 -4.86 -2.32
CA THR A 162 4.10 -4.76 -1.23
C THR A 162 3.77 -3.58 -0.33
N ALA A 163 3.91 -3.74 0.99
CA ALA A 163 3.85 -2.64 1.95
C ALA A 163 5.06 -1.69 1.84
N ASN A 164 6.17 -2.17 1.29
CA ASN A 164 7.44 -1.43 1.14
C ASN A 164 7.62 -0.84 -0.27
N GLY A 165 6.56 -0.26 -0.84
CA GLY A 165 6.53 0.20 -2.23
C GLY A 165 7.61 1.22 -2.59
N TYR A 166 7.99 2.11 -1.67
CA TYR A 166 9.07 3.08 -1.91
C TYR A 166 10.43 2.40 -2.16
N THR A 167 10.76 1.39 -1.35
CA THR A 167 12.04 0.67 -1.45
C THR A 167 12.01 -0.37 -2.56
N LEU A 168 10.95 -1.16 -2.62
CA LEU A 168 10.86 -2.34 -3.49
C LEU A 168 10.15 -2.07 -4.83
N GLY A 169 9.46 -0.95 -4.96
CA GLY A 169 8.62 -0.62 -6.13
C GLY A 169 9.33 -0.75 -7.47
N PRO A 170 10.55 -0.21 -7.64
CA PRO A 170 11.28 -0.33 -8.92
C PRO A 170 11.60 -1.79 -9.29
N LEU A 171 12.04 -2.59 -8.31
CA LEU A 171 12.32 -4.02 -8.53
C LEU A 171 11.01 -4.77 -8.81
N MET A 172 10.01 -4.60 -7.94
CA MET A 172 8.71 -5.27 -8.07
C MET A 172 8.01 -4.92 -9.38
N GLY A 173 8.07 -3.65 -9.80
CA GLY A 173 7.47 -3.19 -11.06
C GLY A 173 8.12 -3.84 -12.28
N ARG A 174 9.45 -3.91 -12.31
CA ARG A 174 10.20 -4.57 -13.38
C ARG A 174 9.87 -6.06 -13.45
N GLU A 175 9.95 -6.76 -12.35
CA GLU A 175 9.71 -8.21 -12.32
C GLU A 175 8.23 -8.55 -12.55
N ALA A 176 7.30 -7.70 -12.11
CA ALA A 176 5.87 -7.86 -12.40
C ALA A 176 5.56 -7.69 -13.89
N ALA A 177 6.18 -6.71 -14.54
CA ALA A 177 6.05 -6.52 -15.98
C ALA A 177 6.62 -7.71 -16.77
N GLU A 178 7.80 -8.19 -16.39
CA GLU A 178 8.44 -9.35 -17.01
C GLU A 178 7.57 -10.61 -16.85
N LEU A 179 7.10 -10.89 -15.63
CA LEU A 179 6.20 -12.00 -15.36
C LEU A 179 4.89 -11.89 -16.16
N ALA A 180 4.30 -10.69 -16.21
CA ALA A 180 3.07 -10.46 -16.96
C ALA A 180 3.26 -10.65 -18.48
N LEU A 181 4.39 -10.26 -19.05
CA LEU A 181 4.64 -10.32 -20.49
C LEU A 181 5.13 -11.68 -20.94
N SER A 182 6.09 -12.27 -20.24
CA SER A 182 6.78 -13.50 -20.64
C SER A 182 6.32 -14.76 -19.89
N GLY A 183 5.60 -14.60 -18.77
CA GLY A 183 5.26 -15.68 -17.85
C GLY A 183 6.43 -16.13 -16.96
N ARG A 184 7.54 -15.38 -16.98
CA ARG A 184 8.75 -15.70 -16.20
C ARG A 184 9.28 -14.43 -15.54
N SER A 185 9.82 -14.56 -14.32
CA SER A 185 10.58 -13.54 -13.64
C SER A 185 12.09 -13.79 -13.84
N ARG A 186 12.90 -12.74 -13.87
CA ARG A 186 14.37 -12.85 -13.95
C ARG A 186 14.97 -13.31 -12.62
N GLN A 187 14.30 -12.98 -11.52
CA GLN A 187 14.69 -13.36 -10.18
C GLN A 187 13.84 -14.53 -9.69
N ASP A 188 14.34 -15.30 -8.73
CA ASP A 188 13.53 -16.33 -8.07
C ASP A 188 12.61 -15.69 -7.02
N PHE A 189 11.34 -15.54 -7.40
CA PHE A 189 10.29 -15.01 -6.53
C PHE A 189 9.37 -16.11 -5.94
N LYS A 190 9.78 -17.38 -5.96
CA LYS A 190 8.95 -18.48 -5.43
C LYS A 190 8.52 -18.25 -3.99
N ALA A 191 9.43 -17.77 -3.13
CA ALA A 191 9.14 -17.42 -1.75
C ALA A 191 8.10 -16.29 -1.60
N PHE A 192 7.90 -15.48 -2.64
CA PHE A 192 6.96 -14.36 -2.66
C PHE A 192 5.70 -14.66 -3.49
N SER A 193 5.52 -15.91 -3.93
CA SER A 193 4.38 -16.32 -4.74
C SER A 193 3.16 -16.65 -3.88
N MET A 194 2.00 -16.76 -4.53
CA MET A 194 0.75 -17.23 -3.90
C MET A 194 0.85 -18.64 -3.32
N ALA A 195 1.84 -19.43 -3.77
CA ALA A 195 2.01 -20.81 -3.30
C ALA A 195 2.30 -20.91 -1.80
N ARG A 196 2.92 -19.86 -1.20
CA ARG A 196 3.23 -19.84 0.26
C ARG A 196 1.99 -19.80 1.16
N PHE A 197 0.82 -19.47 0.60
CA PHE A 197 -0.45 -19.44 1.34
C PHE A 197 -1.31 -20.68 1.13
N ARG A 198 -0.84 -21.63 0.33
CA ARG A 198 -1.51 -22.93 0.18
C ARG A 198 -1.02 -23.85 1.30
N GLN A 199 -1.85 -24.07 2.29
CA GLN A 199 -1.74 -25.18 3.23
C GLN A 199 -2.71 -26.27 2.82
#